data_8d8d5461f4bbbf7a19f99638d8090c49
#
_entry.id   8d8d5461f4bbbf7a19f99638d8090c49
#
_cell.length_a   1.000
_cell.length_b   1.000
_cell.length_c   1.000
_cell.angle_alpha   90.00
_cell.angle_beta   90.00
_cell.angle_gamma   90.00
#
_symmetry.space_group_name_H-M   'P 1'
#
loop_
_entity.id
_entity.type
_entity.pdbx_description
1 polymer ?
#
loop_
_entity_poly.entity_id
_entity_poly.type
_entity_poly.pdbx_seq_one_letter_code
_entity_poly.pdbx_strand_id
1 'polypeptide(L)'
;RAYTNKGIVRTTDYRYLVDFNKIFPESKDKDCVWAFTKLWSDAESSNGFDINCFGPMIMYVNGEVAYKSDIFKERYSETATRVFINLKPGWNDIRIRWEKTKAGFGAQFGTWIGKWDLYTLMPTKERDGQEGFVYTELVDDSYVPEFEIGMSEADFDKKLYPDISFADDGKGQLTHMFGTPEGKYAMAWTKAFFDEMGGKAYKFRLKSVGACKVYVDREEVYSTEGGDAEFDVDLKFGSHDIFVESVCGGDDWGFDLTVDGVELESAARVKGTDDVWMYIGPFDADFEFPYDRACDMHHVVGEPKTYWRLNAADTFVRPYNENTLYGRWNYPLGVTIYGLLHTAMELGSEDIKQYIHDHVQLCCDTLEYALWDKEQYGGATSIHNLLTSIDSLDDCGSFASTMLEVNKYMPLDGVKEVADYVGDFIFNKMSRLPDGTFYRKDLMHSFH
;
A
#
# COMPACT_ATOMS: atom_id res chain seq x y z
N ARG A 1 -0.55 3.20 4.48
CA ARG A 1 0.22 2.18 5.23
C ARG A 1 1.58 1.98 4.61
N ALA A 2 2.51 1.52 5.42
CA ALA A 2 3.76 0.97 4.92
C ALA A 2 3.49 -0.36 4.19
N TYR A 3 4.17 -0.58 3.08
CA TYR A 3 4.10 -1.80 2.28
C TYR A 3 5.48 -2.16 1.77
N THR A 4 5.83 -3.44 1.87
CA THR A 4 7.04 -3.96 1.24
C THR A 4 6.69 -5.01 0.19
N ASN A 5 7.37 -4.99 -0.97
CA ASN A 5 7.22 -6.00 -2.01
C ASN A 5 8.24 -7.14 -1.90
N LYS A 6 8.87 -7.30 -0.72
CA LYS A 6 9.75 -8.42 -0.39
C LYS A 6 9.00 -9.54 0.32
N GLY A 7 9.45 -10.76 0.12
CA GLY A 7 8.98 -11.92 0.87
C GLY A 7 7.63 -12.44 0.41
N ILE A 8 6.63 -12.37 1.29
CA ILE A 8 5.25 -12.79 1.03
C ILE A 8 4.50 -11.59 0.44
N VAL A 9 4.28 -11.62 -0.87
CA VAL A 9 3.75 -10.47 -1.62
C VAL A 9 2.34 -10.73 -2.13
N ARG A 10 1.58 -9.67 -2.33
CA ARG A 10 0.22 -9.75 -2.87
C ARG A 10 0.27 -9.76 -4.40
N THR A 11 -0.40 -10.74 -5.02
CA THR A 11 -0.52 -10.88 -6.47
C THR A 11 -1.72 -10.09 -7.03
N THR A 12 -1.80 -10.02 -8.36
CA THR A 12 -2.88 -9.28 -9.06
C THR A 12 -4.27 -9.86 -8.82
N ASP A 13 -4.36 -11.12 -8.40
CA ASP A 13 -5.62 -11.77 -8.02
C ASP A 13 -5.96 -11.61 -6.53
N TYR A 14 -5.24 -10.74 -5.82
CA TYR A 14 -5.42 -10.38 -4.41
C TYR A 14 -4.98 -11.45 -3.39
N ARG A 15 -4.47 -12.59 -3.84
CA ARG A 15 -3.89 -13.59 -2.94
C ARG A 15 -2.43 -13.25 -2.61
N TYR A 16 -1.93 -13.79 -1.51
CA TYR A 16 -0.52 -13.74 -1.15
C TYR A 16 0.24 -14.87 -1.83
N LEU A 17 1.44 -14.58 -2.28
CA LEU A 17 2.35 -15.53 -2.92
C LEU A 17 3.68 -15.54 -2.21
N VAL A 18 4.21 -16.73 -1.95
CA VAL A 18 5.59 -16.93 -1.51
C VAL A 18 6.19 -18.19 -2.11
N ASP A 19 7.44 -18.06 -2.52
CA ASP A 19 8.31 -19.19 -2.93
C ASP A 19 9.61 -19.11 -2.13
N PHE A 20 9.67 -19.84 -1.02
CA PHE A 20 10.82 -19.83 -0.13
C PHE A 20 12.07 -20.48 -0.77
N ASN A 21 11.96 -21.23 -1.87
CA ASN A 21 13.14 -21.66 -2.60
C ASN A 21 13.92 -20.50 -3.21
N LYS A 22 13.21 -19.39 -3.54
CA LYS A 22 13.85 -18.19 -4.06
C LYS A 22 14.43 -17.31 -2.95
N ILE A 23 13.77 -17.29 -1.80
CA ILE A 23 14.18 -16.48 -0.63
C ILE A 23 15.35 -17.16 0.08
N PHE A 24 15.30 -18.47 0.25
CA PHE A 24 16.30 -19.32 0.92
C PHE A 24 16.79 -20.42 -0.04
N PRO A 25 17.63 -20.09 -1.03
CA PRO A 25 18.11 -21.06 -2.01
C PRO A 25 18.96 -22.18 -1.39
N GLU A 26 19.51 -21.97 -0.20
CA GLU A 26 20.28 -22.96 0.59
C GLU A 26 19.41 -23.97 1.34
N SER A 27 18.07 -23.79 1.35
CA SER A 27 17.13 -24.62 2.12
C SER A 27 17.20 -26.10 1.76
N LYS A 28 17.11 -26.97 2.75
CA LYS A 28 17.17 -28.43 2.64
C LYS A 28 15.81 -29.05 2.99
N ASP A 29 15.62 -30.31 2.56
CA ASP A 29 14.42 -31.07 2.94
C ASP A 29 14.25 -31.08 4.46
N LYS A 30 13.02 -30.78 4.93
CA LYS A 30 12.58 -30.59 6.31
C LYS A 30 12.88 -29.24 6.96
N ASP A 31 13.63 -28.33 6.30
CA ASP A 31 13.68 -26.96 6.79
C ASP A 31 12.27 -26.36 6.78
N CYS A 32 11.96 -25.57 7.79
CA CYS A 32 10.66 -24.96 7.96
C CYS A 32 10.78 -23.43 8.01
N VAL A 33 9.69 -22.77 7.67
CA VAL A 33 9.48 -21.33 7.88
C VAL A 33 8.12 -21.14 8.54
N TRP A 34 8.08 -20.30 9.56
CA TRP A 34 6.84 -19.82 10.18
C TRP A 34 6.59 -18.39 9.79
N ALA A 35 5.36 -18.07 9.39
CA ALA A 35 4.94 -16.70 9.17
C ALA A 35 3.79 -16.32 10.09
N PHE A 36 3.77 -15.04 10.46
CA PHE A 36 2.83 -14.45 11.39
C PHE A 36 2.19 -13.22 10.79
N THR A 37 0.90 -13.09 10.98
CA THR A 37 0.13 -11.91 10.62
C THR A 37 -1.08 -11.76 11.53
N LYS A 38 -1.71 -10.59 11.53
CA LYS A 38 -2.98 -10.35 12.21
C LYS A 38 -4.02 -9.84 11.23
N LEU A 39 -5.28 -10.18 11.50
CA LEU A 39 -6.42 -9.77 10.70
C LEU A 39 -7.52 -9.27 11.61
N TRP A 40 -8.03 -8.07 11.32
CA TRP A 40 -9.17 -7.51 12.04
C TRP A 40 -10.49 -8.03 11.46
N SER A 41 -11.44 -8.31 12.33
CA SER A 41 -12.83 -8.59 11.97
C SER A 41 -13.77 -7.82 12.88
N ASP A 42 -14.78 -7.13 12.32
CA ASP A 42 -15.76 -6.36 13.12
C ASP A 42 -16.77 -7.27 13.81
N ALA A 43 -16.98 -8.47 13.28
CA ALA A 43 -17.94 -9.45 13.79
C ALA A 43 -17.44 -10.88 13.60
N GLU A 44 -18.12 -11.85 14.20
CA GLU A 44 -17.92 -13.25 13.80
C GLU A 44 -18.18 -13.39 12.30
N SER A 45 -17.22 -13.97 11.60
CA SER A 45 -17.30 -14.16 10.16
C SER A 45 -16.61 -15.45 9.71
N SER A 46 -17.02 -15.97 8.57
CA SER A 46 -16.41 -17.13 7.93
C SER A 46 -16.00 -16.73 6.51
N ASN A 47 -14.71 -16.71 6.24
CA ASN A 47 -14.15 -16.19 5.00
C ASN A 47 -13.47 -17.31 4.20
N GLY A 48 -13.79 -17.42 2.92
CA GLY A 48 -13.19 -18.40 2.03
C GLY A 48 -11.80 -17.98 1.58
N PHE A 49 -10.80 -18.84 1.84
CA PHE A 49 -9.46 -18.72 1.29
C PHE A 49 -9.26 -19.78 0.23
N ASP A 50 -8.71 -19.38 -0.91
CA ASP A 50 -8.24 -20.30 -1.94
C ASP A 50 -6.73 -20.47 -1.79
N ILE A 51 -6.28 -21.73 -1.63
CA ILE A 51 -4.90 -22.09 -1.33
C ILE A 51 -4.36 -23.00 -2.42
N ASN A 52 -3.27 -22.58 -3.07
CA ASN A 52 -2.45 -23.39 -3.96
C ASN A 52 -1.14 -23.69 -3.26
N CYS A 53 -0.96 -24.93 -2.77
CA CYS A 53 0.25 -25.34 -2.10
C CYS A 53 1.36 -25.70 -3.08
N PHE A 54 2.59 -25.25 -2.82
CA PHE A 54 3.80 -25.70 -3.53
C PHE A 54 4.56 -26.76 -2.73
N GLY A 55 4.21 -26.95 -1.46
CA GLY A 55 4.75 -27.91 -0.52
C GLY A 55 3.86 -28.04 0.71
N PRO A 56 4.23 -28.84 1.72
CA PRO A 56 3.45 -28.96 2.94
C PRO A 56 3.22 -27.62 3.64
N MET A 57 1.98 -27.36 4.02
CA MET A 57 1.54 -26.13 4.67
C MET A 57 0.54 -26.45 5.77
N ILE A 58 0.66 -25.75 6.90
CA ILE A 58 -0.34 -25.74 7.97
C ILE A 58 -0.66 -24.29 8.31
N MET A 59 -1.94 -23.96 8.32
CA MET A 59 -2.43 -22.64 8.76
C MET A 59 -3.18 -22.78 10.07
N TYR A 60 -2.84 -21.92 11.01
CA TYR A 60 -3.51 -21.79 12.30
C TYR A 60 -4.22 -20.43 12.34
N VAL A 61 -5.42 -20.42 12.89
CA VAL A 61 -6.18 -19.20 13.18
C VAL A 61 -6.54 -19.22 14.66
N ASN A 62 -6.07 -18.24 15.42
CA ASN A 62 -6.25 -18.15 16.87
C ASN A 62 -5.80 -19.44 17.63
N GLY A 63 -4.72 -20.07 17.14
CA GLY A 63 -4.16 -21.29 17.74
C GLY A 63 -4.79 -22.61 17.26
N GLU A 64 -5.89 -22.57 16.53
CA GLU A 64 -6.56 -23.77 15.98
C GLU A 64 -6.14 -24.01 14.54
N VAL A 65 -6.00 -25.28 14.13
CA VAL A 65 -5.69 -25.66 12.76
C VAL A 65 -6.88 -25.37 11.86
N ALA A 66 -6.77 -24.34 11.04
CA ALA A 66 -7.77 -23.98 10.04
C ALA A 66 -7.56 -24.75 8.72
N TYR A 67 -6.31 -25.07 8.39
CA TYR A 67 -5.96 -25.79 7.17
C TYR A 67 -4.68 -26.60 7.36
N LYS A 68 -4.65 -27.78 6.76
CA LYS A 68 -3.46 -28.62 6.60
C LYS A 68 -3.48 -29.23 5.21
N SER A 69 -2.43 -29.02 4.45
CA SER A 69 -2.30 -29.55 3.10
C SER A 69 -2.41 -31.08 3.06
N ASP A 70 -3.08 -31.59 2.03
CA ASP A 70 -3.32 -33.02 1.81
C ASP A 70 -2.72 -33.47 0.48
N ILE A 71 -1.60 -34.15 0.54
CA ILE A 71 -0.86 -34.67 -0.62
C ILE A 71 -1.75 -35.51 -1.58
N PHE A 72 -2.83 -36.11 -1.10
CA PHE A 72 -3.71 -36.90 -1.96
C PHE A 72 -4.74 -36.07 -2.70
N LYS A 73 -5.13 -34.91 -2.16
CA LYS A 73 -6.11 -33.99 -2.76
C LYS A 73 -5.42 -32.90 -3.58
N GLU A 74 -4.25 -32.47 -3.15
CA GLU A 74 -3.53 -31.31 -3.66
C GLU A 74 -2.27 -31.72 -4.45
N ARG A 75 -2.47 -32.59 -5.41
CA ARG A 75 -1.38 -33.15 -6.22
C ARG A 75 -0.71 -32.16 -7.17
N TYR A 76 -1.43 -31.10 -7.51
CA TYR A 76 -1.02 -30.11 -8.50
C TYR A 76 -1.11 -28.72 -7.88
N SER A 77 -0.03 -27.96 -8.00
CA SER A 77 0.05 -26.59 -7.49
C SER A 77 -0.94 -25.62 -8.17
N GLU A 78 -1.45 -25.98 -9.35
CA GLU A 78 -2.44 -25.20 -10.07
C GLU A 78 -3.87 -25.40 -9.51
N THR A 79 -4.09 -26.43 -8.69
CA THR A 79 -5.40 -26.70 -8.10
C THR A 79 -5.53 -25.95 -6.77
N ALA A 80 -6.46 -25.01 -6.71
CA ALA A 80 -6.79 -24.33 -5.47
C ALA A 80 -7.71 -25.18 -4.59
N THR A 81 -7.37 -25.26 -3.30
CA THR A 81 -8.25 -25.81 -2.27
C THR A 81 -8.92 -24.67 -1.55
N ARG A 82 -10.27 -24.65 -1.58
CA ARG A 82 -11.03 -23.66 -0.81
C ARG A 82 -11.22 -24.13 0.63
N VAL A 83 -10.81 -23.29 1.57
CA VAL A 83 -11.01 -23.47 2.99
C VAL A 83 -11.74 -22.27 3.59
N PHE A 84 -12.47 -22.48 4.66
CA PHE A 84 -13.14 -21.40 5.37
C PHE A 84 -12.39 -21.14 6.69
N ILE A 85 -11.91 -19.91 6.87
CA ILE A 85 -11.33 -19.45 8.11
C ILE A 85 -12.41 -18.75 8.95
N ASN A 86 -12.53 -19.11 10.20
CA ASN A 86 -13.48 -18.51 11.12
C ASN A 86 -12.76 -17.44 11.93
N LEU A 87 -13.26 -16.22 11.87
CA LEU A 87 -12.72 -15.05 12.55
C LEU A 87 -13.66 -14.65 13.69
N LYS A 88 -13.07 -14.30 14.83
CA LYS A 88 -13.76 -13.66 15.97
C LYS A 88 -13.71 -12.14 15.86
N PRO A 89 -14.59 -11.38 16.53
CA PRO A 89 -14.50 -9.93 16.62
C PRO A 89 -13.14 -9.49 17.18
N GLY A 90 -12.55 -8.46 16.58
CA GLY A 90 -11.25 -7.93 16.95
C GLY A 90 -10.10 -8.58 16.17
N TRP A 91 -8.90 -8.53 16.73
CA TRP A 91 -7.71 -9.09 16.10
C TRP A 91 -7.71 -10.62 16.15
N ASN A 92 -7.40 -11.21 15.01
CA ASN A 92 -7.21 -12.65 14.84
C ASN A 92 -5.73 -12.92 14.51
N ASP A 93 -5.13 -13.84 15.25
CA ASP A 93 -3.76 -14.33 15.03
C ASP A 93 -3.79 -15.40 13.94
N ILE A 94 -3.02 -15.19 12.89
CA ILE A 94 -2.85 -16.15 11.81
C ILE A 94 -1.38 -16.52 11.74
N ARG A 95 -1.11 -17.83 11.87
CA ARG A 95 0.22 -18.40 11.76
C ARG A 95 0.24 -19.44 10.65
N ILE A 96 1.29 -19.43 9.85
CA ILE A 96 1.44 -20.40 8.76
C ILE A 96 2.80 -21.05 8.87
N ARG A 97 2.83 -22.38 8.84
CA ARG A 97 4.05 -23.18 8.77
C ARG A 97 4.15 -23.81 7.41
N TRP A 98 5.28 -23.64 6.77
CA TRP A 98 5.65 -24.37 5.57
C TRP A 98 6.85 -25.26 5.85
N GLU A 99 6.92 -26.40 5.15
CA GLU A 99 8.02 -27.34 5.22
C GLU A 99 8.60 -27.57 3.82
N LYS A 100 9.93 -27.52 3.73
CA LYS A 100 10.65 -27.81 2.49
C LYS A 100 10.58 -29.29 2.15
N THR A 101 10.14 -29.56 0.95
CA THR A 101 10.20 -30.91 0.35
C THR A 101 10.62 -30.82 -1.11
N LYS A 102 10.81 -31.96 -1.77
CA LYS A 102 11.07 -32.02 -3.21
C LYS A 102 9.91 -31.49 -4.05
N ALA A 103 8.69 -31.44 -3.50
CA ALA A 103 7.52 -30.87 -4.17
C ALA A 103 7.56 -29.34 -4.25
N GLY A 104 8.26 -28.68 -3.31
CA GLY A 104 8.38 -27.24 -3.26
C GLY A 104 8.45 -26.69 -1.83
N PHE A 105 8.36 -25.34 -1.71
CA PHE A 105 8.45 -24.66 -0.44
C PHE A 105 7.74 -23.30 -0.52
N GLY A 106 6.44 -23.26 -0.25
CA GLY A 106 5.63 -22.05 -0.33
C GLY A 106 4.18 -22.31 -0.70
N ALA A 107 3.47 -21.26 -1.04
CA ALA A 107 2.07 -21.31 -1.47
C ALA A 107 1.62 -20.00 -2.13
N GLN A 108 0.47 -20.05 -2.83
CA GLN A 108 -0.35 -18.89 -3.11
C GLN A 108 -1.68 -19.06 -2.37
N PHE A 109 -2.09 -18.08 -1.58
CA PHE A 109 -3.24 -18.22 -0.68
C PHE A 109 -3.90 -16.89 -0.35
N GLY A 110 -5.16 -16.93 0.01
CA GLY A 110 -5.93 -15.75 0.43
C GLY A 110 -7.28 -15.64 -0.25
N THR A 111 -7.90 -14.49 -0.15
CA THR A 111 -9.15 -14.18 -0.83
C THR A 111 -8.89 -13.85 -2.29
N TRP A 112 -9.78 -14.30 -3.18
CA TRP A 112 -9.60 -14.19 -4.63
C TRP A 112 -10.41 -13.04 -5.23
N ILE A 113 -9.78 -12.36 -6.22
CA ILE A 113 -10.42 -11.38 -7.14
C ILE A 113 -11.06 -10.16 -6.44
N GLY A 114 -10.47 -9.66 -5.36
CA GLY A 114 -10.74 -8.30 -4.87
C GLY A 114 -12.17 -7.93 -4.47
N LYS A 115 -13.15 -8.86 -4.54
CA LYS A 115 -14.51 -8.56 -4.08
C LYS A 115 -14.64 -8.61 -2.56
N TRP A 116 -13.80 -9.44 -1.93
CA TRP A 116 -13.75 -9.67 -0.49
C TRP A 116 -12.31 -9.74 -0.03
N ASP A 117 -11.51 -8.81 -0.48
CA ASP A 117 -10.10 -8.76 -0.14
C ASP A 117 -9.91 -8.51 1.34
N LEU A 118 -9.16 -9.40 1.98
CA LEU A 118 -8.73 -9.25 3.36
C LEU A 118 -7.26 -8.82 3.37
N TYR A 119 -7.02 -7.68 3.99
CA TYR A 119 -5.67 -7.16 4.19
C TYR A 119 -5.16 -7.62 5.55
N THR A 120 -4.12 -8.44 5.53
CA THR A 120 -3.43 -8.84 6.75
C THR A 120 -2.37 -7.81 7.11
N LEU A 121 -2.12 -7.65 8.40
CA LEU A 121 -1.14 -6.68 8.91
C LEU A 121 -0.05 -7.39 9.70
N MET A 122 1.17 -6.92 9.59
CA MET A 122 2.29 -7.44 10.35
C MET A 122 2.03 -7.25 11.84
N PRO A 123 2.33 -8.25 12.68
CA PRO A 123 1.85 -8.29 14.05
C PRO A 123 2.88 -7.84 15.07
N THR A 124 4.14 -7.57 14.68
CA THR A 124 5.21 -7.13 15.58
C THR A 124 5.04 -5.67 15.98
N LYS A 125 5.63 -5.26 17.09
CA LYS A 125 5.56 -3.89 17.58
C LYS A 125 6.14 -2.89 16.59
N GLU A 126 7.30 -3.21 16.00
CA GLU A 126 8.05 -2.34 15.09
C GLU A 126 7.36 -2.16 13.74
N ARG A 127 6.50 -3.10 13.35
CA ARG A 127 5.80 -3.08 12.05
C ARG A 127 4.28 -3.05 12.20
N ASP A 128 3.78 -2.64 13.34
CA ASP A 128 2.35 -2.62 13.60
C ASP A 128 1.59 -1.77 12.57
N GLY A 129 0.72 -2.41 11.80
CA GLY A 129 -0.05 -1.78 10.73
C GLY A 129 0.59 -1.80 9.34
N GLN A 130 1.82 -2.32 9.16
CA GLN A 130 2.37 -2.63 7.84
C GLN A 130 1.60 -3.80 7.23
N GLU A 131 1.29 -3.72 5.92
CA GLU A 131 0.61 -4.82 5.23
C GLU A 131 1.50 -6.05 5.11
N GLY A 132 0.93 -7.23 5.36
CA GLY A 132 1.51 -8.52 5.04
C GLY A 132 1.90 -9.36 6.24
N PHE A 133 3.05 -10.01 6.14
CA PHE A 133 3.52 -11.04 7.06
C PHE A 133 4.97 -10.79 7.47
N VAL A 134 5.28 -11.04 8.73
CA VAL A 134 6.64 -11.34 9.14
C VAL A 134 6.85 -12.86 9.13
N TYR A 135 8.06 -13.34 8.81
CA TYR A 135 8.37 -14.76 8.79
C TYR A 135 9.79 -15.04 9.29
N THR A 136 10.00 -16.25 9.82
CA THR A 136 11.29 -16.66 10.40
C THR A 136 12.35 -16.90 9.34
N GLU A 137 13.62 -16.89 9.75
CA GLU A 137 14.67 -17.62 9.08
C GLU A 137 14.33 -19.13 8.97
N LEU A 138 15.17 -19.89 8.28
CA LEU A 138 15.03 -21.35 8.24
C LEU A 138 15.17 -21.93 9.66
N VAL A 139 14.22 -22.76 10.04
CA VAL A 139 14.18 -23.44 11.35
C VAL A 139 14.01 -24.94 11.14
N ASP A 140 14.37 -25.73 12.16
CA ASP A 140 14.19 -27.17 12.19
C ASP A 140 12.69 -27.57 12.24
N ASP A 141 12.36 -28.77 11.76
CA ASP A 141 10.97 -29.27 11.72
C ASP A 141 10.33 -29.45 13.09
N SER A 142 11.12 -29.54 14.15
CA SER A 142 10.68 -29.63 15.54
C SER A 142 10.44 -28.26 16.21
N TYR A 143 10.87 -27.16 15.57
CA TYR A 143 10.73 -25.82 16.14
C TYR A 143 9.25 -25.38 16.19
N VAL A 144 8.84 -24.91 17.35
CA VAL A 144 7.51 -24.31 17.58
C VAL A 144 7.73 -22.92 18.15
N PRO A 145 7.31 -21.86 17.45
CA PRO A 145 7.53 -20.48 17.89
C PRO A 145 6.66 -20.10 19.08
N GLU A 146 7.25 -19.42 20.06
CA GLU A 146 6.53 -18.65 21.05
C GLU A 146 6.35 -17.23 20.53
N PHE A 147 5.20 -16.92 19.98
CA PHE A 147 4.91 -15.64 19.34
C PHE A 147 3.57 -15.09 19.82
N GLU A 148 3.52 -13.79 20.10
CA GLU A 148 2.29 -13.07 20.45
C GLU A 148 2.16 -11.78 19.61
N ILE A 149 0.92 -11.39 19.26
CA ILE A 149 0.65 -10.12 18.60
C ILE A 149 1.14 -8.96 19.49
N GLY A 150 1.95 -8.05 18.89
CA GLY A 150 2.56 -6.93 19.58
C GLY A 150 3.90 -7.25 20.26
N MET A 151 4.42 -8.46 20.10
CA MET A 151 5.78 -8.81 20.52
C MET A 151 6.81 -7.94 19.76
N SER A 152 7.86 -7.51 20.46
CA SER A 152 9.01 -6.87 19.80
C SER A 152 9.84 -7.91 19.02
N GLU A 153 10.33 -7.55 17.85
CA GLU A 153 11.22 -8.43 17.06
C GLU A 153 12.52 -8.76 17.81
N ALA A 154 12.96 -7.85 18.70
CA ALA A 154 14.14 -8.07 19.54
C ALA A 154 13.91 -9.14 20.63
N ASP A 155 12.67 -9.39 21.04
CA ASP A 155 12.31 -10.38 22.04
C ASP A 155 12.05 -11.78 21.43
N PHE A 156 12.00 -11.87 20.10
CA PHE A 156 11.80 -13.14 19.40
C PHE A 156 13.13 -13.88 19.22
N ASP A 157 13.14 -15.19 19.39
CA ASP A 157 14.36 -16.02 19.44
C ASP A 157 14.96 -16.32 18.03
N LYS A 158 14.31 -15.90 16.95
CA LYS A 158 14.74 -16.06 15.57
C LYS A 158 14.71 -14.73 14.83
N LYS A 159 15.59 -14.58 13.83
CA LYS A 159 15.53 -13.46 12.92
C LYS A 159 14.20 -13.49 12.16
N LEU A 160 13.52 -12.33 12.11
CA LEU A 160 12.32 -12.13 11.33
C LEU A 160 12.61 -11.42 10.00
N TYR A 161 11.87 -11.79 8.99
CA TYR A 161 11.91 -11.28 7.62
C TYR A 161 10.53 -10.73 7.22
N PRO A 162 10.42 -9.91 6.14
CA PRO A 162 11.52 -9.48 5.27
C PRO A 162 12.48 -8.53 6.00
N ASP A 163 13.78 -8.58 5.69
CA ASP A 163 14.73 -7.60 6.18
C ASP A 163 14.56 -6.32 5.34
N ILE A 164 14.06 -5.26 5.98
CA ILE A 164 13.83 -3.95 5.37
C ILE A 164 14.83 -2.90 5.86
N SER A 165 15.84 -3.30 6.61
CA SER A 165 16.93 -2.42 7.03
C SER A 165 17.81 -2.10 5.84
N PHE A 166 18.28 -0.86 5.76
CA PHE A 166 19.41 -0.54 4.90
C PHE A 166 20.72 -0.98 5.57
N ALA A 167 21.76 -1.18 4.76
CA ALA A 167 23.08 -1.49 5.27
C ALA A 167 23.58 -0.31 6.11
N ASP A 168 24.21 -0.61 7.25
CA ASP A 168 24.94 0.39 8.05
C ASP A 168 26.34 0.61 7.43
N ASP A 169 26.37 1.34 6.33
CA ASP A 169 27.58 1.67 5.56
C ASP A 169 28.00 3.15 5.71
N GLY A 170 27.32 3.88 6.60
CA GLY A 170 27.57 5.29 6.90
C GLY A 170 27.06 6.27 5.84
N LYS A 171 26.30 5.79 4.85
CA LYS A 171 25.69 6.65 3.81
C LYS A 171 24.37 7.25 4.26
N GLY A 172 24.03 8.38 3.64
CA GLY A 172 22.76 9.06 3.86
C GLY A 172 21.56 8.24 3.37
N GLN A 173 20.41 8.43 4.01
CA GLN A 173 19.17 7.72 3.71
C GLN A 173 18.73 7.91 2.25
N LEU A 174 18.98 9.07 1.64
CA LEU A 174 18.58 9.33 0.25
C LEU A 174 19.43 8.52 -0.73
N THR A 175 20.72 8.28 -0.42
CA THR A 175 21.58 7.39 -1.19
C THR A 175 21.02 5.98 -1.23
N HIS A 176 20.55 5.46 -0.10
CA HIS A 176 19.97 4.13 -0.02
C HIS A 176 18.62 4.02 -0.79
N MET A 177 17.81 5.08 -0.74
CA MET A 177 16.49 5.07 -1.39
C MET A 177 16.54 5.34 -2.89
N PHE A 178 17.41 6.26 -3.33
CA PHE A 178 17.38 6.80 -4.69
C PHE A 178 18.68 6.60 -5.46
N GLY A 179 19.70 5.99 -4.85
CA GLY A 179 21.05 5.96 -5.42
C GLY A 179 21.72 7.35 -5.38
N THR A 180 22.63 7.61 -6.33
CA THR A 180 23.37 8.86 -6.40
C THR A 180 23.18 9.57 -7.75
N PRO A 181 21.96 10.05 -8.07
CA PRO A 181 21.66 10.75 -9.31
C PRO A 181 22.15 12.21 -9.22
N GLU A 182 23.40 12.45 -9.62
CA GLU A 182 24.04 13.78 -9.54
C GLU A 182 23.17 14.90 -10.15
N GLY A 183 23.01 15.99 -9.43
CA GLY A 183 22.25 17.17 -9.81
C GLY A 183 20.72 17.03 -9.64
N LYS A 184 20.22 15.86 -9.28
CA LYS A 184 18.80 15.69 -8.96
C LYS A 184 18.54 15.96 -7.47
N TYR A 185 17.27 16.26 -7.15
CA TYR A 185 16.88 16.46 -5.75
C TYR A 185 15.77 15.48 -5.33
N ALA A 186 15.66 15.26 -4.03
CA ALA A 186 14.53 14.61 -3.39
C ALA A 186 13.88 15.55 -2.39
N MET A 187 12.56 15.39 -2.22
CA MET A 187 11.80 16.11 -1.20
C MET A 187 11.46 15.15 -0.06
N ALA A 188 11.67 15.60 1.16
CA ALA A 188 11.20 14.92 2.37
C ALA A 188 10.11 15.75 3.05
N TRP A 189 9.15 15.09 3.72
CA TRP A 189 8.02 15.73 4.37
C TRP A 189 7.75 15.13 5.74
N THR A 190 7.59 15.99 6.73
CA THR A 190 7.16 15.66 8.11
C THR A 190 6.28 16.79 8.65
N LYS A 191 5.75 16.62 9.84
CA LYS A 191 5.01 17.66 10.59
C LYS A 191 5.56 17.83 11.99
N ALA A 192 5.27 18.99 12.59
CA ALA A 192 5.49 19.22 14.00
C ALA A 192 4.40 20.12 14.59
N PHE A 193 4.05 19.88 15.85
CA PHE A 193 3.13 20.74 16.58
C PHE A 193 3.88 21.65 17.53
N PHE A 194 3.65 22.95 17.41
CA PHE A 194 4.26 24.00 18.22
C PHE A 194 3.23 24.57 19.20
N ASP A 195 3.50 24.47 20.49
CA ASP A 195 2.53 24.67 21.57
C ASP A 195 2.53 26.08 22.19
N GLU A 196 3.40 26.99 21.73
CA GLU A 196 3.52 28.35 22.29
C GLU A 196 2.48 29.29 21.68
N MET A 197 1.45 29.63 22.44
CA MET A 197 0.29 30.44 21.99
C MET A 197 0.67 31.84 21.41
N GLY A 198 1.80 32.41 21.84
CA GLY A 198 2.29 33.69 21.34
C GLY A 198 3.20 33.58 20.11
N GLY A 199 3.56 32.37 19.76
CA GLY A 199 4.67 32.12 18.86
C GLY A 199 6.02 32.40 19.51
N LYS A 200 7.05 31.71 19.06
CA LYS A 200 8.45 31.98 19.45
C LYS A 200 9.41 31.46 18.39
N ALA A 201 10.69 31.87 18.52
CA ALA A 201 11.78 31.28 17.75
C ALA A 201 12.09 29.88 18.28
N TYR A 202 12.04 28.89 17.39
CA TYR A 202 12.46 27.51 17.64
C TYR A 202 13.78 27.23 16.95
N LYS A 203 14.67 26.54 17.66
CA LYS A 203 15.97 26.20 17.12
C LYS A 203 15.92 24.89 16.35
N PHE A 204 16.25 24.98 15.07
CA PHE A 204 16.44 23.85 14.17
C PHE A 204 17.92 23.46 14.11
N ARG A 205 18.19 22.16 14.09
CA ARG A 205 19.52 21.58 13.90
C ARG A 205 19.51 20.70 12.68
N LEU A 206 20.30 21.08 11.69
CA LEU A 206 20.43 20.37 10.43
C LEU A 206 21.83 19.82 10.31
N LYS A 207 21.94 18.54 9.94
CA LYS A 207 23.16 17.95 9.40
C LYS A 207 22.84 17.51 7.99
N SER A 208 23.62 17.91 7.00
CA SER A 208 23.37 17.55 5.62
C SER A 208 24.61 17.10 4.88
N VAL A 209 24.43 16.08 4.05
CA VAL A 209 25.42 15.67 3.05
C VAL A 209 24.91 16.19 1.71
N GLY A 210 25.56 17.22 1.18
CA GLY A 210 25.12 17.95 0.00
C GLY A 210 24.19 19.13 0.32
N ALA A 211 23.84 19.87 -0.73
CA ALA A 211 23.00 21.05 -0.60
C ALA A 211 21.58 20.70 -0.12
N CYS A 212 21.10 21.49 0.83
CA CYS A 212 19.75 21.34 1.38
C CYS A 212 19.04 22.68 1.51
N LYS A 213 17.72 22.66 1.30
CA LYS A 213 16.81 23.74 1.68
C LYS A 213 15.75 23.22 2.63
N VAL A 214 15.42 24.00 3.63
CA VAL A 214 14.37 23.70 4.60
C VAL A 214 13.22 24.67 4.41
N TYR A 215 12.01 24.10 4.30
CA TYR A 215 10.77 24.88 4.17
C TYR A 215 9.87 24.58 5.36
N VAL A 216 9.18 25.60 5.85
CA VAL A 216 8.06 25.47 6.79
C VAL A 216 6.84 26.08 6.13
N ASP A 217 5.74 25.32 6.08
CA ASP A 217 4.51 25.70 5.38
C ASP A 217 4.77 26.20 3.94
N ARG A 218 5.75 25.56 3.27
CA ARG A 218 6.18 25.85 1.88
C ARG A 218 7.01 27.15 1.71
N GLU A 219 7.30 27.87 2.78
CA GLU A 219 8.20 29.02 2.75
C GLU A 219 9.63 28.58 3.09
N GLU A 220 10.63 28.95 2.27
CA GLU A 220 12.03 28.64 2.52
C GLU A 220 12.49 29.41 3.77
N VAL A 221 12.92 28.66 4.79
CA VAL A 221 13.42 29.24 6.06
C VAL A 221 14.93 29.12 6.21
N TYR A 222 15.54 28.19 5.47
CA TYR A 222 17.00 28.00 5.51
C TYR A 222 17.51 27.28 4.26
N SER A 223 18.75 27.60 3.85
CA SER A 223 19.47 26.87 2.80
C SER A 223 20.95 26.75 3.12
N THR A 224 21.59 25.67 2.65
CA THR A 224 23.02 25.39 2.83
C THR A 224 23.58 24.58 1.66
N GLU A 225 24.89 24.70 1.43
CA GLU A 225 25.60 23.83 0.49
C GLU A 225 26.07 22.51 1.14
N GLY A 226 25.77 22.30 2.43
CA GLY A 226 26.10 21.09 3.18
C GLY A 226 26.73 21.39 4.53
N GLY A 227 26.86 20.34 5.38
CA GLY A 227 27.45 20.41 6.72
C GLY A 227 26.42 20.60 7.83
N ASP A 228 26.94 20.88 9.02
CA ASP A 228 26.14 21.09 10.23
C ASP A 228 25.73 22.55 10.35
N ALA A 229 24.45 22.79 10.68
CA ALA A 229 23.90 24.12 10.86
C ALA A 229 22.88 24.18 12.01
N GLU A 230 22.84 25.35 12.67
CA GLU A 230 21.79 25.70 13.61
C GLU A 230 21.16 27.03 13.15
N PHE A 231 19.83 27.09 13.14
CA PHE A 231 19.11 28.30 12.79
C PHE A 231 17.80 28.39 13.56
N ASP A 232 17.29 29.61 13.74
CA ASP A 232 16.08 29.87 14.46
C ASP A 232 14.95 30.20 13.47
N VAL A 233 13.75 29.67 13.71
CA VAL A 233 12.54 29.92 12.90
C VAL A 233 11.43 30.40 13.82
N ASP A 234 10.85 31.56 13.53
CA ASP A 234 9.69 32.10 14.26
C ASP A 234 8.42 31.37 13.82
N LEU A 235 7.84 30.57 14.72
CA LEU A 235 6.64 29.78 14.44
C LEU A 235 5.51 30.12 15.40
N LYS A 236 4.30 30.10 14.86
CA LYS A 236 3.06 30.32 15.61
C LYS A 236 2.56 29.02 16.23
N PHE A 237 1.63 29.12 17.14
CA PHE A 237 0.91 27.98 17.68
C PHE A 237 0.20 27.19 16.58
N GLY A 238 0.36 25.88 16.58
CA GLY A 238 -0.32 24.98 15.66
C GLY A 238 0.59 23.91 15.05
N SER A 239 0.02 23.13 14.16
CA SER A 239 0.74 22.13 13.38
C SER A 239 1.30 22.76 12.11
N HIS A 240 2.55 22.53 11.81
CA HIS A 240 3.25 23.04 10.64
C HIS A 240 3.83 21.91 9.80
N ASP A 241 3.74 22.05 8.49
CA ASP A 241 4.41 21.15 7.54
C ASP A 241 5.89 21.56 7.41
N ILE A 242 6.77 20.58 7.53
CA ILE A 242 8.21 20.78 7.36
C ILE A 242 8.68 19.95 6.18
N PHE A 243 9.32 20.60 5.20
CA PHE A 243 9.90 19.94 4.05
C PHE A 243 11.41 20.18 4.00
N VAL A 244 12.12 19.17 3.48
CA VAL A 244 13.55 19.27 3.17
C VAL A 244 13.75 18.89 1.72
N GLU A 245 14.25 19.83 0.92
CA GLU A 245 14.77 19.58 -0.42
C GLU A 245 16.25 19.27 -0.28
N SER A 246 16.69 18.09 -0.70
CA SER A 246 18.10 17.70 -0.64
C SER A 246 18.59 17.34 -2.04
N VAL A 247 19.70 17.92 -2.44
CA VAL A 247 20.29 17.77 -3.78
C VAL A 247 21.45 16.79 -3.72
N CYS A 248 21.46 15.83 -4.65
CA CYS A 248 22.59 14.90 -4.81
C CYS A 248 23.77 15.60 -5.47
N GLY A 249 24.83 15.87 -4.72
CA GLY A 249 26.05 16.53 -5.19
C GLY A 249 27.20 15.59 -5.53
N GLY A 250 27.01 14.25 -5.44
CA GLY A 250 28.09 13.29 -5.67
C GLY A 250 27.79 11.88 -5.18
N ASP A 251 28.73 11.27 -4.47
CA ASP A 251 28.67 9.85 -4.10
C ASP A 251 27.76 9.54 -2.89
N ASP A 252 27.28 10.58 -2.21
CA ASP A 252 26.40 10.45 -1.06
C ASP A 252 25.52 11.69 -0.89
N TRP A 253 24.33 11.52 -0.31
CA TRP A 253 23.40 12.58 0.06
C TRP A 253 22.39 12.14 1.10
N GLY A 254 21.96 13.09 1.92
CA GLY A 254 21.02 12.85 3.00
C GLY A 254 21.03 13.97 4.01
N PHE A 255 20.18 13.89 5.01
CA PHE A 255 20.10 14.88 6.07
C PHE A 255 19.59 14.27 7.36
N ASP A 256 19.84 14.96 8.47
CA ASP A 256 19.20 14.79 9.76
C ASP A 256 18.71 16.16 10.22
N LEU A 257 17.42 16.31 10.50
CA LEU A 257 16.82 17.56 10.98
C LEU A 257 16.05 17.30 12.26
N THR A 258 16.39 18.06 13.29
CA THR A 258 15.69 18.05 14.57
C THR A 258 15.30 19.45 14.99
N VAL A 259 14.30 19.58 15.87
CA VAL A 259 13.84 20.85 16.45
C VAL A 259 13.92 20.75 17.96
N ASP A 260 14.63 21.68 18.63
CA ASP A 260 14.86 21.62 20.05
C ASP A 260 13.54 21.63 20.85
N GLY A 261 13.29 20.57 21.60
CA GLY A 261 12.11 20.43 22.45
C GLY A 261 10.81 20.17 21.72
N VAL A 262 10.86 19.80 20.43
CA VAL A 262 9.66 19.47 19.63
C VAL A 262 9.86 18.11 18.98
N GLU A 263 8.86 17.23 19.09
CA GLU A 263 8.86 15.95 18.41
C GLU A 263 8.27 16.14 16.99
N LEU A 264 8.93 15.52 16.02
CA LEU A 264 8.44 15.44 14.66
C LEU A 264 7.39 14.33 14.55
N GLU A 265 6.40 14.51 13.68
CA GLU A 265 5.30 13.58 13.48
C GLU A 265 5.16 13.20 12.01
N SER A 266 4.70 11.99 11.73
CA SER A 266 4.37 11.59 10.37
C SER A 266 3.29 12.49 9.77
N ALA A 267 3.58 13.09 8.62
CA ALA A 267 2.71 14.03 7.95
C ALA A 267 1.35 13.43 7.56
N ALA A 268 1.29 12.14 7.21
CA ALA A 268 0.10 11.46 6.72
C ALA A 268 -0.34 10.29 7.61
N ARG A 269 0.12 10.21 8.86
CA ARG A 269 -0.18 9.11 9.80
C ARG A 269 -0.01 7.72 9.16
N VAL A 270 1.11 7.52 8.48
CA VAL A 270 1.45 6.23 7.87
C VAL A 270 1.64 5.19 8.98
N LYS A 271 0.95 4.05 8.84
CA LYS A 271 1.06 2.93 9.76
C LYS A 271 2.12 1.93 9.29
N GLY A 272 2.75 1.25 10.23
CA GLY A 272 3.70 0.17 9.97
C GLY A 272 5.16 0.63 9.89
N THR A 273 5.46 1.78 10.45
CA THR A 273 6.80 2.34 10.57
C THR A 273 6.87 3.32 11.74
N ASP A 274 8.05 3.45 12.33
CA ASP A 274 8.38 4.51 13.29
C ASP A 274 9.00 5.74 12.60
N ASP A 275 9.20 5.69 11.29
CA ASP A 275 9.74 6.83 10.54
C ASP A 275 8.70 7.95 10.46
N VAL A 276 9.13 9.14 10.85
CA VAL A 276 8.29 10.36 10.80
C VAL A 276 8.45 11.13 9.50
N TRP A 277 9.40 10.74 8.66
CA TRP A 277 9.66 11.31 7.37
C TRP A 277 9.14 10.44 6.23
N MET A 278 8.55 11.07 5.23
CA MET A 278 8.28 10.47 3.94
C MET A 278 9.15 11.15 2.89
N TYR A 279 9.60 10.40 1.90
CA TYR A 279 10.54 10.85 0.88
C TYR A 279 9.99 10.59 -0.51
N ILE A 280 10.19 11.55 -1.42
CA ILE A 280 9.74 11.45 -2.80
C ILE A 280 10.81 12.02 -3.76
N GLY A 281 11.01 11.37 -4.89
CA GLY A 281 12.00 11.75 -5.89
C GLY A 281 12.59 10.52 -6.59
N PRO A 282 13.76 10.67 -7.25
CA PRO A 282 14.50 11.92 -7.47
C PRO A 282 13.91 12.73 -8.64
N PHE A 283 13.96 14.04 -8.54
CA PHE A 283 13.49 14.99 -9.56
C PHE A 283 14.63 15.70 -10.25
N ASP A 284 14.40 16.17 -11.47
CA ASP A 284 15.35 17.07 -12.16
C ASP A 284 15.37 18.44 -11.47
N ALA A 285 16.52 19.12 -11.54
CA ALA A 285 16.73 20.38 -10.79
C ALA A 285 15.75 21.51 -11.18
N ASP A 286 15.17 21.46 -12.36
CA ASP A 286 14.18 22.42 -12.89
C ASP A 286 12.72 22.00 -12.65
N PHE A 287 12.50 20.85 -12.03
CA PHE A 287 11.15 20.38 -11.69
C PHE A 287 10.59 21.19 -10.51
N GLU A 288 9.44 21.81 -10.68
CA GLU A 288 8.73 22.48 -9.60
C GLU A 288 7.90 21.45 -8.82
N PHE A 289 8.20 21.29 -7.52
CA PHE A 289 7.51 20.32 -6.69
C PHE A 289 6.04 20.73 -6.45
N PRO A 290 5.08 19.90 -6.88
CA PRO A 290 3.66 20.23 -6.81
C PRO A 290 3.08 19.89 -5.42
N TYR A 291 3.32 20.71 -4.42
CA TYR A 291 2.94 20.47 -3.02
C TYR A 291 1.51 19.98 -2.85
N ASP A 292 0.51 20.67 -3.46
CA ASP A 292 -0.89 20.30 -3.31
C ASP A 292 -1.17 18.89 -3.80
N ARG A 293 -0.66 18.55 -4.99
CA ARG A 293 -0.86 17.25 -5.60
C ARG A 293 -0.08 16.14 -4.85
N ALA A 294 1.15 16.42 -4.44
CA ALA A 294 1.99 15.44 -3.74
C ALA A 294 1.46 15.13 -2.33
N CYS A 295 1.03 16.16 -1.60
CA CYS A 295 0.55 16.01 -0.21
C CYS A 295 -0.88 15.46 -0.10
N ASP A 296 -1.64 15.45 -1.18
CA ASP A 296 -2.96 14.80 -1.23
C ASP A 296 -2.88 13.26 -1.09
N MET A 297 -1.71 12.64 -1.27
CA MET A 297 -1.48 11.20 -1.09
C MET A 297 -2.27 10.27 -2.04
N HIS A 298 -2.89 10.81 -3.08
CA HIS A 298 -3.65 10.05 -4.08
C HIS A 298 -3.13 10.24 -5.51
N HIS A 299 -2.03 10.99 -5.66
CA HIS A 299 -1.46 11.32 -6.95
C HIS A 299 0.00 10.90 -7.05
N VAL A 300 0.39 10.46 -8.22
CA VAL A 300 1.80 10.33 -8.59
C VAL A 300 2.33 11.65 -9.15
N VAL A 301 3.60 11.92 -9.01
CA VAL A 301 4.24 13.17 -9.45
C VAL A 301 5.53 12.88 -10.23
N GLY A 302 5.94 13.83 -11.06
CA GLY A 302 7.20 13.77 -11.79
C GLY A 302 7.18 12.92 -13.06
N GLU A 303 8.28 13.02 -13.80
CA GLU A 303 8.59 12.15 -14.95
C GLU A 303 10.04 11.66 -14.81
N PRO A 304 10.25 10.34 -14.58
CA PRO A 304 9.23 9.30 -14.43
C PRO A 304 8.35 9.47 -13.18
N LYS A 305 7.14 8.94 -13.24
CA LYS A 305 6.18 8.99 -12.12
C LYS A 305 6.76 8.36 -10.86
N THR A 306 6.63 9.03 -9.72
CA THR A 306 7.10 8.57 -8.40
C THR A 306 6.05 8.85 -7.33
N TYR A 307 6.24 8.25 -6.16
CA TYR A 307 5.37 8.37 -5.01
C TYR A 307 6.18 8.31 -3.72
N TRP A 308 5.53 8.56 -2.58
CA TRP A 308 6.18 8.59 -1.26
C TRP A 308 6.79 7.24 -0.86
N ARG A 309 7.99 7.31 -0.32
CA ARG A 309 8.76 6.18 0.21
C ARG A 309 9.08 6.41 1.68
N LEU A 310 9.48 5.33 2.36
CA LEU A 310 9.96 5.34 3.73
C LEU A 310 11.46 5.04 3.77
N ASN A 311 12.12 5.42 4.85
CA ASN A 311 13.53 5.09 5.08
C ASN A 311 13.70 3.61 5.47
N ALA A 312 13.28 2.74 4.57
CA ALA A 312 13.40 1.30 4.70
C ALA A 312 13.52 0.68 3.30
N ALA A 313 14.32 -0.38 3.19
CA ALA A 313 14.60 -1.03 1.92
C ALA A 313 13.32 -1.65 1.32
N ASP A 314 13.06 -1.35 0.04
CA ASP A 314 11.88 -1.81 -0.71
C ASP A 314 10.54 -1.61 0.02
N THR A 315 10.47 -0.56 0.82
CA THR A 315 9.28 -0.21 1.60
C THR A 315 8.73 1.14 1.12
N PHE A 316 7.43 1.17 0.88
CA PHE A 316 6.71 2.26 0.23
C PHE A 316 5.53 2.68 1.07
N VAL A 317 5.07 3.91 0.86
CA VAL A 317 3.78 4.35 1.35
C VAL A 317 2.74 4.00 0.31
N ARG A 318 1.67 3.33 0.71
CA ARG A 318 0.50 3.07 -0.14
C ARG A 318 -0.76 3.55 0.56
N PRO A 319 -1.59 4.40 -0.07
CA PRO A 319 -2.90 4.74 0.46
C PRO A 319 -3.79 3.49 0.43
N TYR A 320 -4.58 3.31 1.47
CA TYR A 320 -5.59 2.26 1.56
C TYR A 320 -6.93 2.87 1.87
N ASN A 321 -7.92 2.43 1.17
CA ASN A 321 -9.29 2.80 1.49
C ASN A 321 -9.80 1.92 2.63
N GLU A 322 -9.71 2.43 3.85
CA GLU A 322 -10.19 1.74 5.06
C GLU A 322 -11.72 1.79 5.19
N ASN A 323 -12.37 2.73 4.51
CA ASN A 323 -13.82 2.81 4.42
C ASN A 323 -14.30 2.26 3.08
N THR A 324 -14.93 1.10 3.09
CA THR A 324 -15.43 0.42 1.88
C THR A 324 -16.56 1.17 1.17
N LEU A 325 -17.08 2.26 1.76
CA LEU A 325 -18.05 3.13 1.10
C LEU A 325 -17.41 4.09 0.09
N TYR A 326 -16.12 4.40 0.24
CA TYR A 326 -15.40 5.34 -0.62
C TYR A 326 -14.30 4.64 -1.40
N GLY A 327 -14.06 5.06 -2.64
CA GLY A 327 -12.95 4.57 -3.47
C GLY A 327 -13.00 3.09 -3.83
N ARG A 328 -14.08 2.39 -3.48
CA ARG A 328 -14.35 1.03 -3.92
C ARG A 328 -15.51 1.05 -4.88
N TRP A 329 -15.20 0.85 -6.13
CA TRP A 329 -16.22 0.83 -7.14
C TRP A 329 -16.71 -0.59 -7.41
N ASN A 330 -18.02 -0.79 -7.33
CA ASN A 330 -18.67 -2.02 -7.75
C ASN A 330 -20.08 -1.70 -8.31
N TYR A 331 -20.70 -2.65 -8.98
CA TYR A 331 -21.99 -2.50 -9.61
C TYR A 331 -23.09 -1.99 -8.63
N PRO A 332 -23.25 -2.49 -7.39
CA PRO A 332 -24.28 -1.99 -6.48
C PRO A 332 -24.12 -0.49 -6.14
N LEU A 333 -22.86 -0.04 -5.97
CA LEU A 333 -22.57 1.36 -5.72
C LEU A 333 -22.92 2.23 -6.93
N GLY A 334 -22.54 1.80 -8.15
CA GLY A 334 -22.88 2.49 -9.38
C GLY A 334 -24.38 2.70 -9.54
N VAL A 335 -25.17 1.65 -9.35
CA VAL A 335 -26.66 1.71 -9.41
C VAL A 335 -27.22 2.63 -8.32
N THR A 336 -26.67 2.57 -7.11
CA THR A 336 -27.11 3.43 -5.98
C THR A 336 -26.84 4.90 -6.26
N ILE A 337 -25.63 5.25 -6.70
CA ILE A 337 -25.25 6.64 -7.05
C ILE A 337 -26.14 7.15 -8.21
N TYR A 338 -26.39 6.31 -9.22
CA TYR A 338 -27.28 6.65 -10.33
C TYR A 338 -28.71 6.96 -9.84
N GLY A 339 -29.25 6.14 -8.96
CA GLY A 339 -30.57 6.37 -8.34
C GLY A 339 -30.62 7.63 -7.49
N LEU A 340 -29.57 7.87 -6.69
CA LEU A 340 -29.45 9.09 -5.88
C LEU A 340 -29.37 10.36 -6.75
N LEU A 341 -28.69 10.32 -7.91
CA LEU A 341 -28.63 11.43 -8.84
C LEU A 341 -30.03 11.84 -9.30
N HIS A 342 -30.83 10.91 -9.77
CA HIS A 342 -32.20 11.20 -10.20
C HIS A 342 -33.08 11.70 -9.06
N THR A 343 -32.91 11.13 -7.86
CA THR A 343 -33.61 11.59 -6.65
C THR A 343 -33.20 13.04 -6.31
N ALA A 344 -31.92 13.35 -6.37
CA ALA A 344 -31.44 14.71 -6.08
C ALA A 344 -31.95 15.73 -7.09
N MET A 345 -32.04 15.35 -8.35
CA MET A 345 -32.59 16.21 -9.40
C MET A 345 -34.08 16.51 -9.18
N GLU A 346 -34.88 15.49 -8.85
CA GLU A 346 -36.33 15.65 -8.59
C GLU A 346 -36.60 16.49 -7.32
N LEU A 347 -35.79 16.30 -6.27
CA LEU A 347 -35.95 17.01 -5.01
C LEU A 347 -35.28 18.38 -5.01
N GLY A 348 -34.44 18.71 -5.97
CA GLY A 348 -33.60 19.90 -5.96
C GLY A 348 -32.62 19.94 -4.79
N SER A 349 -32.12 18.76 -4.33
CA SER A 349 -31.24 18.67 -3.16
C SER A 349 -29.80 18.91 -3.54
N GLU A 350 -29.24 20.05 -3.20
CA GLU A 350 -27.83 20.36 -3.46
C GLU A 350 -26.87 19.51 -2.63
N ASP A 351 -27.22 19.16 -1.38
CA ASP A 351 -26.39 18.32 -0.51
C ASP A 351 -26.19 16.91 -1.12
N ILE A 352 -27.24 16.31 -1.68
CA ILE A 352 -27.13 15.01 -2.33
C ILE A 352 -26.33 15.13 -3.63
N LYS A 353 -26.52 16.19 -4.41
CA LYS A 353 -25.73 16.45 -5.61
C LYS A 353 -24.25 16.57 -5.29
N GLN A 354 -23.91 17.35 -4.26
CA GLN A 354 -22.52 17.53 -3.83
C GLN A 354 -21.90 16.19 -3.40
N TYR A 355 -22.62 15.41 -2.59
CA TYR A 355 -22.15 14.06 -2.19
C TYR A 355 -21.85 13.16 -3.40
N ILE A 356 -22.75 13.17 -4.40
CA ILE A 356 -22.58 12.35 -5.62
C ILE A 356 -21.38 12.84 -6.41
N HIS A 357 -21.27 14.15 -6.62
CA HIS A 357 -20.15 14.75 -7.31
C HIS A 357 -18.83 14.35 -6.67
N ASP A 358 -18.66 14.58 -5.37
CA ASP A 358 -17.42 14.34 -4.66
C ASP A 358 -17.05 12.86 -4.67
N HIS A 359 -18.03 11.96 -4.52
CA HIS A 359 -17.76 10.52 -4.57
C HIS A 359 -17.27 10.05 -5.94
N VAL A 360 -17.92 10.52 -7.00
CA VAL A 360 -17.52 10.14 -8.38
C VAL A 360 -16.21 10.81 -8.77
N GLN A 361 -16.02 12.08 -8.39
CA GLN A 361 -14.78 12.81 -8.64
C GLN A 361 -13.58 12.12 -7.98
N LEU A 362 -13.71 11.72 -6.71
CA LEU A 362 -12.65 10.97 -6.01
C LEU A 362 -12.23 9.72 -6.78
N CYS A 363 -13.19 9.01 -7.37
CA CYS A 363 -12.88 7.82 -8.17
C CYS A 363 -12.15 8.17 -9.48
N CYS A 364 -12.45 9.30 -10.10
CA CYS A 364 -11.74 9.78 -11.28
C CYS A 364 -10.31 10.22 -10.91
N ASP A 365 -10.16 11.01 -9.86
CA ASP A 365 -8.88 11.59 -9.43
C ASP A 365 -7.84 10.53 -9.05
N THR A 366 -8.29 9.44 -8.45
CA THR A 366 -7.41 8.41 -7.89
C THR A 366 -7.12 7.25 -8.85
N LEU A 367 -7.74 7.20 -10.03
CA LEU A 367 -7.52 6.11 -11.00
C LEU A 367 -6.07 6.09 -11.52
N GLU A 368 -5.49 7.23 -11.82
CA GLU A 368 -4.10 7.32 -12.32
C GLU A 368 -3.13 6.69 -11.32
N TYR A 369 -3.26 7.04 -10.04
CA TYR A 369 -2.46 6.45 -8.98
C TYR A 369 -2.68 4.93 -8.89
N ALA A 370 -3.94 4.48 -8.91
CA ALA A 370 -4.26 3.06 -8.78
C ALA A 370 -3.68 2.20 -9.91
N LEU A 371 -3.69 2.71 -11.15
CA LEU A 371 -3.06 2.04 -12.29
C LEU A 371 -1.53 2.01 -12.18
N TRP A 372 -0.93 3.12 -11.77
CA TRP A 372 0.51 3.20 -11.51
C TRP A 372 0.94 2.25 -10.38
N ASP A 373 0.18 2.21 -9.27
CA ASP A 373 0.43 1.33 -8.13
C ASP A 373 0.43 -0.15 -8.54
N LYS A 374 -0.52 -0.55 -9.39
CA LYS A 374 -0.59 -1.91 -9.95
C LYS A 374 0.63 -2.24 -10.82
N GLU A 375 1.03 -1.34 -11.67
CA GLU A 375 2.20 -1.51 -12.55
C GLU A 375 3.50 -1.53 -11.75
N GLN A 376 3.66 -0.58 -10.83
CA GLN A 376 4.86 -0.40 -10.02
C GLN A 376 5.16 -1.59 -9.11
N TYR A 377 4.14 -2.16 -8.48
CA TYR A 377 4.32 -3.24 -7.50
C TYR A 377 3.98 -4.63 -8.04
N GLY A 378 3.49 -4.73 -9.27
CA GLY A 378 3.20 -6.00 -9.93
C GLY A 378 2.13 -6.84 -9.23
N GLY A 379 1.28 -6.21 -8.43
CA GLY A 379 0.32 -6.88 -7.56
C GLY A 379 -1.07 -6.24 -7.58
N ALA A 380 -1.89 -6.60 -6.60
CA ALA A 380 -3.18 -5.97 -6.39
C ALA A 380 -3.02 -4.52 -5.98
N THR A 381 -3.88 -3.65 -6.52
CA THR A 381 -3.89 -2.24 -6.14
C THR A 381 -4.40 -2.03 -4.72
N SER A 382 -3.93 -0.98 -4.07
CA SER A 382 -4.38 -0.62 -2.73
C SER A 382 -5.76 0.07 -2.71
N ILE A 383 -6.14 0.68 -3.83
CA ILE A 383 -7.44 1.35 -4.05
C ILE A 383 -7.98 0.99 -5.43
N HIS A 384 -9.29 1.13 -5.67
CA HIS A 384 -9.99 0.88 -6.94
C HIS A 384 -9.72 -0.49 -7.57
N ASN A 385 -9.60 -1.53 -6.75
CA ASN A 385 -9.26 -2.87 -7.20
C ASN A 385 -10.15 -3.38 -8.35
N LEU A 386 -11.47 -3.22 -8.26
CA LEU A 386 -12.37 -3.69 -9.32
C LEU A 386 -12.26 -2.89 -10.62
N LEU A 387 -11.92 -1.60 -10.54
CA LEU A 387 -11.74 -0.77 -11.72
C LEU A 387 -10.38 -1.03 -12.39
N THR A 388 -9.33 -1.27 -11.61
CA THR A 388 -7.98 -1.56 -12.14
C THR A 388 -7.79 -3.00 -12.60
N SER A 389 -8.64 -3.92 -12.15
CA SER A 389 -8.63 -5.34 -12.52
C SER A 389 -9.99 -5.75 -13.08
N ILE A 390 -10.43 -5.02 -14.11
CA ILE A 390 -11.74 -5.22 -14.73
C ILE A 390 -11.84 -6.64 -15.29
N ASP A 391 -12.89 -7.36 -14.89
CA ASP A 391 -13.21 -8.72 -15.35
C ASP A 391 -14.64 -8.85 -15.87
N SER A 392 -15.48 -7.86 -15.63
CA SER A 392 -16.91 -7.91 -15.96
C SER A 392 -17.45 -6.55 -16.40
N LEU A 393 -18.51 -6.61 -17.19
CA LEU A 393 -19.25 -5.43 -17.64
C LEU A 393 -20.05 -4.79 -16.51
N ASP A 394 -20.49 -5.58 -15.54
CA ASP A 394 -21.33 -5.11 -14.42
C ASP A 394 -20.63 -4.01 -13.62
N ASP A 395 -19.38 -4.28 -13.20
CA ASP A 395 -18.64 -3.35 -12.34
C ASP A 395 -18.16 -2.11 -13.13
N CYS A 396 -17.48 -2.30 -14.24
CA CYS A 396 -16.94 -1.17 -15.00
C CYS A 396 -18.01 -0.37 -15.74
N GLY A 397 -19.02 -1.03 -16.30
CA GLY A 397 -20.10 -0.39 -17.04
C GLY A 397 -21.02 0.42 -16.13
N SER A 398 -21.34 -0.08 -14.94
CA SER A 398 -22.15 0.67 -13.97
C SER A 398 -21.42 1.94 -13.49
N PHE A 399 -20.12 1.87 -13.32
CA PHE A 399 -19.32 3.04 -13.00
C PHE A 399 -19.33 4.05 -14.15
N ALA A 400 -18.87 3.64 -15.31
CA ALA A 400 -18.69 4.55 -16.43
C ALA A 400 -20.01 5.21 -16.84
N SER A 401 -21.13 4.47 -16.84
CA SER A 401 -22.44 5.05 -17.14
C SER A 401 -22.88 6.06 -16.10
N THR A 402 -22.68 5.79 -14.82
CA THR A 402 -23.00 6.72 -13.74
C THR A 402 -22.12 7.97 -13.80
N MET A 403 -20.82 7.83 -14.00
CA MET A 403 -19.88 8.93 -14.15
C MET A 403 -20.28 9.85 -15.32
N LEU A 404 -20.56 9.28 -16.49
CA LEU A 404 -20.98 10.04 -17.65
C LEU A 404 -22.33 10.75 -17.44
N GLU A 405 -23.26 10.12 -16.71
CA GLU A 405 -24.54 10.75 -16.38
C GLU A 405 -24.35 11.91 -15.38
N VAL A 406 -23.54 11.72 -14.33
CA VAL A 406 -23.22 12.78 -13.36
C VAL A 406 -22.58 13.98 -14.08
N ASN A 407 -21.61 13.72 -14.97
CA ASN A 407 -20.90 14.77 -15.71
C ASN A 407 -21.80 15.64 -16.60
N LYS A 408 -22.99 15.18 -16.97
CA LYS A 408 -23.97 16.00 -17.71
C LYS A 408 -24.55 17.15 -16.88
N TYR A 409 -24.68 16.95 -15.58
CA TYR A 409 -25.30 17.88 -14.64
C TYR A 409 -24.27 18.60 -13.77
N MET A 410 -23.20 17.92 -13.43
CA MET A 410 -22.13 18.38 -12.55
C MET A 410 -20.79 18.01 -13.21
N PRO A 411 -20.10 18.97 -13.84
CA PRO A 411 -18.83 18.70 -14.52
C PRO A 411 -17.82 18.03 -13.59
N LEU A 412 -17.17 16.99 -14.08
CA LEU A 412 -16.14 16.21 -13.40
C LEU A 412 -14.81 16.32 -14.16
N ASP A 413 -13.71 16.38 -13.45
CA ASP A 413 -12.37 16.31 -14.01
C ASP A 413 -11.97 14.84 -14.30
N GLY A 414 -11.09 14.61 -15.29
CA GLY A 414 -10.56 13.27 -15.59
C GLY A 414 -11.54 12.29 -16.25
N VAL A 415 -12.76 12.73 -16.59
CA VAL A 415 -13.82 11.86 -17.14
C VAL A 415 -13.39 11.19 -18.44
N LYS A 416 -12.68 11.92 -19.30
CA LYS A 416 -12.26 11.38 -20.60
C LYS A 416 -11.29 10.20 -20.41
N GLU A 417 -10.33 10.34 -19.56
CA GLU A 417 -9.32 9.34 -19.24
C GLU A 417 -9.94 8.05 -18.70
N VAL A 418 -10.89 8.21 -17.78
CA VAL A 418 -11.63 7.08 -17.21
C VAL A 418 -12.55 6.43 -18.26
N ALA A 419 -13.25 7.22 -19.05
CA ALA A 419 -14.14 6.72 -20.11
C ALA A 419 -13.35 5.97 -21.19
N ASP A 420 -12.19 6.49 -21.59
CA ASP A 420 -11.31 5.85 -22.57
C ASP A 420 -10.75 4.53 -22.00
N TYR A 421 -10.35 4.49 -20.74
CA TYR A 421 -9.85 3.28 -20.06
C TYR A 421 -10.91 2.17 -20.00
N VAL A 422 -12.12 2.51 -19.55
CA VAL A 422 -13.24 1.54 -19.47
C VAL A 422 -13.71 1.15 -20.89
N GLY A 423 -13.78 2.12 -21.80
CA GLY A 423 -14.14 1.89 -23.20
C GLY A 423 -13.16 0.93 -23.89
N ASP A 424 -11.86 1.12 -23.70
CA ASP A 424 -10.84 0.21 -24.24
C ASP A 424 -11.02 -1.22 -23.74
N PHE A 425 -11.33 -1.41 -22.46
CA PHE A 425 -11.65 -2.75 -21.94
C PHE A 425 -12.88 -3.34 -22.64
N ILE A 426 -13.99 -2.61 -22.68
CA ILE A 426 -15.25 -3.12 -23.25
C ILE A 426 -15.11 -3.45 -24.74
N PHE A 427 -14.49 -2.57 -25.52
CA PHE A 427 -14.40 -2.73 -26.98
C PHE A 427 -13.29 -3.69 -27.42
N ASN A 428 -12.14 -3.69 -26.72
CA ASN A 428 -10.93 -4.34 -27.22
C ASN A 428 -10.46 -5.55 -26.38
N LYS A 429 -10.80 -5.60 -25.09
CA LYS A 429 -10.23 -6.60 -24.16
C LYS A 429 -11.26 -7.58 -23.63
N MET A 430 -12.53 -7.20 -23.59
CA MET A 430 -13.60 -8.06 -23.08
C MET A 430 -13.81 -9.28 -23.97
N SER A 431 -13.91 -10.45 -23.34
CA SER A 431 -14.10 -11.72 -24.03
C SER A 431 -15.42 -11.72 -24.85
N ARG A 432 -15.34 -12.25 -26.08
CA ARG A 432 -16.48 -12.38 -26.97
C ARG A 432 -16.54 -13.77 -27.58
N LEU A 433 -17.74 -14.20 -27.89
CA LEU A 433 -17.97 -15.37 -28.74
C LEU A 433 -17.63 -15.05 -30.22
N PRO A 434 -17.52 -16.06 -31.09
CA PRO A 434 -17.21 -15.85 -32.52
C PRO A 434 -18.19 -14.94 -33.28
N ASP A 435 -19.42 -14.82 -32.80
CA ASP A 435 -20.46 -13.94 -33.35
C ASP A 435 -20.40 -12.49 -32.82
N GLY A 436 -19.42 -12.19 -31.92
CA GLY A 436 -19.25 -10.88 -31.28
C GLY A 436 -20.04 -10.68 -29.99
N THR A 437 -20.82 -11.63 -29.54
CA THR A 437 -21.56 -11.56 -28.27
C THR A 437 -20.59 -11.50 -27.08
N PHE A 438 -20.85 -10.61 -26.14
CA PHE A 438 -20.08 -10.55 -24.89
C PHE A 438 -20.23 -11.83 -24.08
N TYR A 439 -19.12 -12.31 -23.56
CA TYR A 439 -19.06 -13.57 -22.85
C TYR A 439 -18.24 -13.45 -21.58
N ARG A 440 -18.83 -13.87 -20.45
CA ARG A 440 -18.15 -13.89 -19.15
C ARG A 440 -17.38 -15.20 -19.00
N LYS A 441 -16.10 -15.16 -19.40
CA LYS A 441 -15.26 -16.36 -19.49
C LYS A 441 -14.86 -16.92 -18.13
N ASP A 442 -14.52 -16.06 -17.19
CA ASP A 442 -13.72 -16.43 -16.02
C ASP A 442 -14.53 -16.70 -14.74
N LEU A 443 -15.80 -16.31 -14.67
CA LEU A 443 -16.62 -16.48 -13.47
C LEU A 443 -17.74 -17.49 -13.60
N MET A 444 -18.60 -17.37 -14.58
CA MET A 444 -19.81 -18.20 -14.67
C MET A 444 -20.07 -18.78 -16.04
N HIS A 445 -19.17 -18.62 -17.00
CA HIS A 445 -19.36 -19.02 -18.39
C HIS A 445 -20.72 -18.59 -18.96
N SER A 446 -21.16 -17.38 -18.63
CA SER A 446 -22.45 -16.83 -19.00
C SER A 446 -22.32 -15.64 -19.96
N PHE A 447 -23.40 -15.34 -20.64
CA PHE A 447 -23.50 -14.12 -21.45
C PHE A 447 -23.61 -12.89 -20.54
N HIS A 448 -23.14 -11.78 -21.05
CA HIS A 448 -23.33 -10.45 -20.45
C HIS A 448 -24.52 -9.76 -21.06
#